data_5045be980a4ef832e4cf4c602867205c
#
_entry.id   5045be980a4ef832e4cf4c602867205c
#
_cell.length_a   1.000
_cell.length_b   1.000
_cell.length_c   1.000
_cell.angle_alpha   90.00
_cell.angle_beta   90.00
_cell.angle_gamma   90.00
#
_symmetry.space_group_name_H-M   'P 1'
#
loop_
_entity.id
_entity.type
_entity.pdbx_description
1 polymer ?
#
loop_
_entity_poly.entity_id
_entity_poly.type
_entity_poly.pdbx_seq_one_letter_code
_entity_poly.pdbx_strand_id
1 'polypeptide(L)'
;MPVFVPGFEGGLPDAVFVRGVPGGSLEEVVFYLDVLHALKILGVPVYNDARAIELSVDKGMTSFLLQNAGIPTPMTWVLRDREQALSIAGQQLAAGHYLISKPLFGSQGEGIRRIEKSTDLLWLTSSRGIYYLQRFVVCEGDGFSDIRVFVVNGKAVAAMRRRGISWLNNVARGASCEELELHLELAELAVKAAEALRMDYAGVDIIKAEDGRHMVIEINSVPAWKGLQGVCHVDIAACLANDLVDRHVNKVAR
;
A
#
# COMPACT_ATOMS: atom_id res chain seq x y z
N MET A 1 -14.67 -19.07 -22.52
CA MET A 1 -13.23 -19.37 -22.60
C MET A 1 -12.85 -20.12 -21.34
N PRO A 2 -12.27 -21.33 -21.38
CA PRO A 2 -11.84 -22.03 -20.18
C PRO A 2 -10.64 -21.35 -19.55
N VAL A 3 -10.60 -21.29 -18.22
CA VAL A 3 -9.41 -20.87 -17.46
C VAL A 3 -8.61 -22.14 -17.17
N PHE A 4 -7.34 -22.12 -17.60
CA PHE A 4 -6.41 -23.22 -17.32
C PHE A 4 -5.46 -22.78 -16.21
N VAL A 5 -5.40 -23.56 -15.12
CA VAL A 5 -4.46 -23.34 -14.01
C VAL A 5 -3.44 -24.47 -14.01
N PRO A 6 -2.16 -24.20 -14.24
CA PRO A 6 -1.12 -25.22 -14.24
C PRO A 6 -1.12 -26.02 -12.95
N GLY A 7 -1.06 -27.36 -13.06
CA GLY A 7 -1.12 -28.28 -11.92
C GLY A 7 -2.54 -28.65 -11.45
N PHE A 8 -3.59 -28.09 -12.07
CA PHE A 8 -5.01 -28.41 -11.79
C PHE A 8 -5.71 -28.88 -13.07
N GLU A 9 -5.16 -29.94 -13.69
CA GLU A 9 -5.61 -30.44 -15.00
C GLU A 9 -7.03 -31.00 -14.99
N GLY A 10 -7.57 -31.38 -13.82
CA GLY A 10 -8.89 -31.93 -13.64
C GLY A 10 -9.92 -31.00 -13.01
N GLY A 11 -9.59 -29.74 -12.75
CA GLY A 11 -10.48 -28.79 -12.05
C GLY A 11 -9.88 -27.46 -11.73
N LEU A 12 -10.49 -26.75 -10.78
CA LEU A 12 -10.00 -25.49 -10.24
C LEU A 12 -9.51 -25.69 -8.79
N PRO A 13 -8.57 -24.87 -8.29
CA PRO A 13 -8.17 -24.93 -6.90
C PRO A 13 -9.30 -24.50 -5.96
N ASP A 14 -9.26 -24.94 -4.70
CA ASP A 14 -10.24 -24.55 -3.68
C ASP A 14 -10.14 -23.06 -3.30
N ALA A 15 -8.95 -22.49 -3.39
CA ALA A 15 -8.67 -21.06 -3.18
C ALA A 15 -7.32 -20.66 -3.81
N VAL A 16 -7.12 -19.37 -4.03
CA VAL A 16 -5.86 -18.80 -4.55
C VAL A 16 -5.30 -17.77 -3.58
N PHE A 17 -4.07 -18.00 -3.12
CA PHE A 17 -3.32 -17.04 -2.33
C PHE A 17 -2.40 -16.21 -3.25
N VAL A 18 -2.74 -14.94 -3.45
CA VAL A 18 -1.97 -14.04 -4.33
C VAL A 18 -0.72 -13.54 -3.60
N ARG A 19 0.46 -13.94 -4.08
CA ARG A 19 1.75 -13.53 -3.51
C ARG A 19 2.48 -12.47 -4.33
N GLY A 20 1.94 -12.12 -5.47
CA GLY A 20 2.45 -11.08 -6.35
C GLY A 20 1.63 -11.00 -7.62
N VAL A 21 1.55 -9.80 -8.19
CA VAL A 21 1.13 -9.58 -9.57
C VAL A 21 2.34 -8.98 -10.27
N PRO A 22 2.86 -9.63 -11.32
CA PRO A 22 4.01 -9.10 -12.03
C PRO A 22 3.73 -7.69 -12.59
N GLY A 23 4.75 -6.84 -12.58
CA GLY A 23 4.71 -5.59 -13.34
C GLY A 23 4.87 -5.87 -14.83
N GLY A 24 4.53 -4.88 -15.67
CA GLY A 24 4.65 -5.00 -17.10
C GLY A 24 3.95 -3.86 -17.84
N SER A 25 3.61 -4.09 -19.12
CA SER A 25 2.73 -3.22 -19.88
C SER A 25 1.32 -3.20 -19.24
N LEU A 26 0.48 -2.25 -19.68
CA LEU A 26 -0.92 -2.19 -19.22
C LEU A 26 -1.65 -3.51 -19.55
N GLU A 27 -1.43 -4.03 -20.75
CA GLU A 27 -2.05 -5.26 -21.24
C GLU A 27 -1.67 -6.47 -20.38
N GLU A 28 -0.38 -6.59 -20.01
CA GLU A 28 0.09 -7.68 -19.14
C GLU A 28 -0.50 -7.58 -17.74
N VAL A 29 -0.54 -6.40 -17.13
CA VAL A 29 -1.11 -6.20 -15.80
C VAL A 29 -2.60 -6.49 -15.81
N VAL A 30 -3.34 -5.98 -16.81
CA VAL A 30 -4.78 -6.26 -16.98
C VAL A 30 -5.00 -7.76 -17.16
N PHE A 31 -4.21 -8.43 -17.99
CA PHE A 31 -4.32 -9.89 -18.18
C PHE A 31 -4.16 -10.67 -16.87
N TYR A 32 -3.17 -10.35 -16.04
CA TYR A 32 -2.99 -11.02 -14.74
C TYR A 32 -4.18 -10.78 -13.80
N LEU A 33 -4.71 -9.57 -13.77
CA LEU A 33 -5.87 -9.25 -12.95
C LEU A 33 -7.15 -9.93 -13.48
N ASP A 34 -7.31 -10.00 -14.80
CA ASP A 34 -8.44 -10.69 -15.44
C ASP A 34 -8.45 -12.18 -15.09
N VAL A 35 -7.28 -12.83 -14.98
CA VAL A 35 -7.20 -14.22 -14.51
C VAL A 35 -7.74 -14.36 -13.09
N LEU A 36 -7.38 -13.44 -12.19
CA LEU A 36 -7.88 -13.45 -10.80
C LEU A 36 -9.38 -13.17 -10.75
N HIS A 37 -9.88 -12.21 -11.53
CA HIS A 37 -11.32 -11.94 -11.67
C HIS A 37 -12.08 -13.14 -12.22
N ALA A 38 -11.54 -13.80 -13.25
CA ALA A 38 -12.15 -14.99 -13.84
C ALA A 38 -12.25 -16.14 -12.84
N LEU A 39 -11.19 -16.39 -12.06
CA LEU A 39 -11.22 -17.39 -10.98
C LEU A 39 -12.32 -17.10 -9.96
N LYS A 40 -12.45 -15.84 -9.54
CA LYS A 40 -13.52 -15.41 -8.62
C LYS A 40 -14.92 -15.63 -9.22
N ILE A 41 -15.13 -15.29 -10.50
CA ILE A 41 -16.40 -15.52 -11.22
C ILE A 41 -16.73 -17.01 -11.27
N LEU A 42 -15.71 -17.86 -11.39
CA LEU A 42 -15.84 -19.32 -11.39
C LEU A 42 -16.02 -19.90 -9.97
N GLY A 43 -16.12 -19.08 -8.94
CA GLY A 43 -16.36 -19.50 -7.56
C GLY A 43 -15.10 -19.82 -6.77
N VAL A 44 -13.90 -19.60 -7.31
CA VAL A 44 -12.64 -19.77 -6.60
C VAL A 44 -12.33 -18.52 -5.77
N PRO A 45 -12.24 -18.61 -4.44
CA PRO A 45 -11.81 -17.50 -3.60
C PRO A 45 -10.39 -17.02 -3.95
N VAL A 46 -10.22 -15.70 -4.09
CA VAL A 46 -8.94 -15.05 -4.39
C VAL A 46 -8.54 -14.16 -3.21
N TYR A 47 -7.41 -14.42 -2.60
CA TYR A 47 -6.93 -13.82 -1.35
C TYR A 47 -5.57 -13.10 -1.57
N ASN A 48 -5.46 -11.77 -1.59
CA ASN A 48 -6.49 -10.73 -1.65
C ASN A 48 -7.28 -10.75 -2.95
N ASP A 49 -8.53 -10.27 -2.87
CA ASP A 49 -9.36 -10.04 -4.04
C ASP A 49 -8.66 -9.16 -5.09
N ALA A 50 -8.83 -9.50 -6.37
CA ALA A 50 -8.21 -8.73 -7.48
C ALA A 50 -8.58 -7.24 -7.42
N ARG A 51 -9.83 -6.90 -7.06
CA ARG A 51 -10.27 -5.51 -6.93
C ARG A 51 -9.55 -4.77 -5.79
N ALA A 52 -9.28 -5.43 -4.66
CA ALA A 52 -8.51 -4.84 -3.57
C ALA A 52 -7.06 -4.58 -4.00
N ILE A 53 -6.48 -5.49 -4.79
CA ILE A 53 -5.14 -5.31 -5.38
C ILE A 53 -5.12 -4.10 -6.30
N GLU A 54 -6.07 -3.97 -7.25
CA GLU A 54 -6.19 -2.82 -8.15
C GLU A 54 -6.25 -1.49 -7.39
N LEU A 55 -7.10 -1.42 -6.35
CA LEU A 55 -7.27 -0.22 -5.54
C LEU A 55 -5.98 0.18 -4.81
N SER A 56 -5.17 -0.78 -4.37
CA SER A 56 -3.95 -0.51 -3.60
C SER A 56 -2.76 -0.12 -4.45
N VAL A 57 -2.65 -0.65 -5.67
CA VAL A 57 -1.54 -0.30 -6.57
C VAL A 57 -1.71 1.08 -7.19
N ASP A 58 -2.95 1.59 -7.27
CA ASP A 58 -3.28 2.95 -7.67
C ASP A 58 -3.19 3.89 -6.46
N LYS A 59 -2.06 4.60 -6.33
CA LYS A 59 -1.84 5.56 -5.23
C LYS A 59 -2.87 6.68 -5.19
N GLY A 60 -3.40 7.09 -6.35
CA GLY A 60 -4.44 8.12 -6.43
C GLY A 60 -5.76 7.62 -5.83
N MET A 61 -6.19 6.43 -6.24
CA MET A 61 -7.40 5.81 -5.71
C MET A 61 -7.26 5.47 -4.23
N THR A 62 -6.11 4.94 -3.80
CA THR A 62 -5.82 4.71 -2.37
C THR A 62 -5.98 5.99 -1.56
N SER A 63 -5.34 7.09 -1.97
CA SER A 63 -5.43 8.39 -1.26
C SER A 63 -6.86 8.91 -1.23
N PHE A 64 -7.61 8.77 -2.32
CA PHE A 64 -9.02 9.18 -2.38
C PHE A 64 -9.89 8.35 -1.41
N LEU A 65 -9.73 7.03 -1.39
CA LEU A 65 -10.51 6.14 -0.52
C LEU A 65 -10.22 6.39 0.96
N LEU A 66 -8.94 6.57 1.32
CA LEU A 66 -8.55 6.93 2.69
C LEU A 66 -9.19 8.25 3.12
N GLN A 67 -9.11 9.28 2.30
CA GLN A 67 -9.69 10.58 2.59
C GLN A 67 -11.22 10.51 2.68
N ASN A 68 -11.87 9.80 1.77
CA ASN A 68 -13.32 9.61 1.76
C ASN A 68 -13.82 8.84 2.99
N ALA A 69 -13.00 7.93 3.53
CA ALA A 69 -13.28 7.20 4.77
C ALA A 69 -12.92 7.99 6.04
N GLY A 70 -12.47 9.24 5.93
CA GLY A 70 -12.06 10.07 7.07
C GLY A 70 -10.76 9.60 7.74
N ILE A 71 -9.96 8.79 7.05
CA ILE A 71 -8.70 8.27 7.57
C ILE A 71 -7.60 9.32 7.37
N PRO A 72 -6.85 9.70 8.42
CA PRO A 72 -5.74 10.62 8.30
C PRO A 72 -4.72 10.16 7.25
N THR A 73 -4.56 10.94 6.19
CA THR A 73 -3.60 10.73 5.10
C THR A 73 -3.07 12.08 4.63
N PRO A 74 -1.84 12.18 4.14
CA PRO A 74 -1.32 13.45 3.66
C PRO A 74 -2.13 13.99 2.49
N MET A 75 -2.37 15.29 2.46
CA MET A 75 -3.09 15.94 1.37
C MET A 75 -2.46 15.61 0.01
N THR A 76 -3.28 15.18 -0.93
CA THR A 76 -2.82 14.61 -2.20
C THR A 76 -3.58 15.22 -3.37
N TRP A 77 -2.91 15.42 -4.49
CA TRP A 77 -3.46 15.88 -5.77
C TRP A 77 -3.03 14.93 -6.89
N VAL A 78 -3.97 14.56 -7.73
CA VAL A 78 -3.73 13.77 -8.94
C VAL A 78 -4.23 14.58 -10.15
N LEU A 79 -3.33 14.93 -11.06
CA LEU A 79 -3.56 15.93 -12.09
C LEU A 79 -3.03 15.45 -13.44
N ARG A 80 -3.65 15.91 -14.54
CA ARG A 80 -3.13 15.75 -15.91
C ARG A 80 -2.43 16.99 -16.42
N ASP A 81 -2.92 18.15 -16.00
CA ASP A 81 -2.46 19.43 -16.49
C ASP A 81 -1.20 19.90 -15.75
N ARG A 82 -0.17 20.29 -16.53
CA ARG A 82 1.12 20.72 -15.98
C ARG A 82 1.02 22.08 -15.28
N GLU A 83 0.25 22.99 -15.81
CA GLU A 83 0.13 24.33 -15.25
C GLU A 83 -0.58 24.28 -13.91
N GLN A 84 -1.64 23.47 -13.80
CA GLN A 84 -2.31 23.20 -12.53
C GLN A 84 -1.37 22.55 -11.51
N ALA A 85 -0.56 21.57 -11.93
CA ALA A 85 0.40 20.91 -11.06
C ALA A 85 1.45 21.89 -10.54
N LEU A 86 1.98 22.77 -11.40
CA LEU A 86 2.92 23.82 -11.02
C LEU A 86 2.29 24.88 -10.10
N SER A 87 1.05 25.29 -10.39
CA SER A 87 0.30 26.25 -9.57
C SER A 87 0.10 25.71 -8.15
N ILE A 88 -0.39 24.46 -8.03
CA ILE A 88 -0.60 23.83 -6.73
C ILE A 88 0.72 23.68 -5.98
N ALA A 89 1.77 23.19 -6.64
CA ALA A 89 3.07 23.02 -5.99
C ALA A 89 3.66 24.37 -5.52
N GLY A 90 3.54 25.41 -6.33
CA GLY A 90 3.96 26.76 -5.96
C GLY A 90 3.19 27.32 -4.74
N GLN A 91 1.85 27.14 -4.73
CA GLN A 91 1.01 27.55 -3.59
C GLN A 91 1.40 26.82 -2.30
N GLN A 92 1.66 25.51 -2.39
CA GLN A 92 2.06 24.71 -1.22
C GLN A 92 3.42 25.15 -0.67
N LEU A 93 4.41 25.36 -1.56
CA LEU A 93 5.72 25.86 -1.16
C LEU A 93 5.62 27.26 -0.53
N ALA A 94 4.82 28.16 -1.09
CA ALA A 94 4.57 29.49 -0.53
C ALA A 94 3.92 29.45 0.87
N ALA A 95 3.10 28.40 1.11
CA ALA A 95 2.51 28.13 2.42
C ALA A 95 3.44 27.39 3.40
N GLY A 96 4.71 27.16 3.02
CA GLY A 96 5.70 26.47 3.86
C GLY A 96 5.60 24.95 3.85
N HIS A 97 4.85 24.36 2.92
CA HIS A 97 4.70 22.91 2.82
C HIS A 97 5.58 22.34 1.72
N TYR A 98 6.44 21.40 2.06
CA TYR A 98 7.13 20.58 1.07
C TYR A 98 6.18 19.56 0.45
N LEU A 99 6.54 19.11 -0.75
CA LEU A 99 5.78 18.09 -1.48
C LEU A 99 6.67 16.93 -1.86
N ILE A 100 6.04 15.81 -2.16
CA ILE A 100 6.63 14.69 -2.90
C ILE A 100 5.84 14.47 -4.19
N SER A 101 6.57 14.23 -5.26
CA SER A 101 6.03 13.72 -6.52
C SER A 101 6.33 12.23 -6.60
N LYS A 102 5.32 11.44 -6.96
CA LYS A 102 5.43 9.97 -7.08
C LYS A 102 4.87 9.51 -8.42
N PRO A 103 5.37 8.42 -9.02
CA PRO A 103 4.61 7.71 -10.05
C PRO A 103 3.29 7.19 -9.47
N LEU A 104 2.21 7.23 -10.26
CA LEU A 104 0.91 6.70 -9.83
C LEU A 104 1.01 5.21 -9.50
N PHE A 105 1.70 4.46 -10.35
CA PHE A 105 2.04 3.05 -10.16
C PHE A 105 3.55 2.91 -9.92
N GLY A 106 3.95 1.92 -9.14
CA GLY A 106 5.35 1.65 -8.81
C GLY A 106 5.53 1.32 -7.34
N SER A 107 6.66 0.73 -7.00
CA SER A 107 7.01 0.25 -5.68
C SER A 107 8.43 0.67 -5.28
N GLN A 108 8.86 0.35 -4.06
CA GLN A 108 10.22 0.51 -3.55
C GLN A 108 10.80 1.93 -3.60
N GLY A 109 9.93 2.95 -3.73
CA GLY A 109 10.34 4.34 -3.76
C GLY A 109 10.98 4.78 -5.08
N GLU A 110 10.83 4.02 -6.16
CA GLU A 110 11.33 4.42 -7.47
C GLU A 110 10.56 5.63 -8.01
N GLY A 111 11.30 6.59 -8.58
CA GLY A 111 10.73 7.79 -9.17
C GLY A 111 10.12 8.79 -8.19
N ILE A 112 10.25 8.57 -6.87
CA ILE A 112 9.80 9.55 -5.87
C ILE A 112 10.81 10.71 -5.79
N ARG A 113 10.30 11.93 -5.84
CA ARG A 113 11.10 13.16 -5.73
C ARG A 113 10.50 14.08 -4.69
N ARG A 114 11.36 14.72 -3.89
CA ARG A 114 10.97 15.77 -2.97
C ARG A 114 11.07 17.14 -3.64
N ILE A 115 10.11 18.00 -3.36
CA ILE A 115 9.99 19.36 -3.88
C ILE A 115 10.01 20.27 -2.66
N GLU A 116 11.11 21.02 -2.49
CA GLU A 116 11.38 21.87 -1.32
C GLU A 116 11.46 23.34 -1.67
N LYS A 117 11.78 23.66 -2.92
CA LYS A 117 12.01 25.03 -3.37
C LYS A 117 11.50 25.25 -4.79
N SER A 118 11.27 26.49 -5.16
CA SER A 118 10.71 26.85 -6.46
C SER A 118 11.54 26.37 -7.65
N THR A 119 12.86 26.23 -7.50
CA THR A 119 13.72 25.66 -8.54
C THR A 119 13.45 24.19 -8.82
N ASP A 120 12.90 23.44 -7.85
CA ASP A 120 12.56 22.03 -8.03
C ASP A 120 11.37 21.86 -8.98
N LEU A 121 10.54 22.91 -9.12
CA LEU A 121 9.40 22.92 -10.06
C LEU A 121 9.83 22.85 -11.53
N LEU A 122 11.06 23.27 -11.84
CA LEU A 122 11.63 23.15 -13.19
C LEU A 122 11.73 21.69 -13.63
N TRP A 123 11.93 20.80 -12.67
CA TRP A 123 12.12 19.36 -12.86
C TRP A 123 10.85 18.55 -12.57
N LEU A 124 9.71 19.22 -12.30
CA LEU A 124 8.44 18.53 -12.13
C LEU A 124 8.00 17.90 -13.45
N THR A 125 8.06 16.60 -13.48
CA THR A 125 7.67 15.77 -14.64
C THR A 125 6.49 14.88 -14.29
N SER A 126 5.64 14.65 -15.27
CA SER A 126 4.56 13.66 -15.14
C SER A 126 5.12 12.24 -15.25
N SER A 127 4.49 11.30 -14.60
CA SER A 127 4.66 9.88 -14.89
C SER A 127 3.56 9.44 -15.86
N ARG A 128 3.94 9.18 -17.11
CA ARG A 128 2.98 8.80 -18.18
C ARG A 128 1.80 9.77 -18.32
N GLY A 129 2.06 11.09 -18.22
CA GLY A 129 1.05 12.14 -18.36
C GLY A 129 0.23 12.45 -17.10
N ILE A 130 0.54 11.83 -15.97
CA ILE A 130 -0.12 12.06 -14.68
C ILE A 130 0.87 12.65 -13.68
N TYR A 131 0.45 13.68 -12.96
CA TYR A 131 1.15 14.25 -11.81
C TYR A 131 0.45 13.78 -10.55
N TYR A 132 1.17 13.06 -9.70
CA TYR A 132 0.78 12.76 -8.33
C TYR A 132 1.64 13.59 -7.40
N LEU A 133 1.00 14.50 -6.68
CA LEU A 133 1.63 15.37 -5.69
C LEU A 133 1.03 15.07 -4.32
N GLN A 134 1.88 14.95 -3.31
CA GLN A 134 1.44 14.73 -1.93
C GLN A 134 2.25 15.60 -0.98
N ARG A 135 1.62 16.18 0.05
CA ARG A 135 2.35 16.88 1.10
C ARG A 135 3.36 15.96 1.74
N PHE A 136 4.58 16.46 1.87
CA PHE A 136 5.61 15.79 2.66
C PHE A 136 5.26 15.93 4.15
N VAL A 137 5.26 14.81 4.85
CA VAL A 137 5.05 14.80 6.31
C VAL A 137 6.41 14.76 6.97
N VAL A 138 6.70 15.77 7.79
CA VAL A 138 7.87 15.76 8.64
C VAL A 138 7.60 14.83 9.81
N CYS A 139 8.50 13.87 10.03
CA CYS A 139 8.36 12.88 11.09
C CYS A 139 8.66 13.50 12.47
N GLU A 140 8.02 13.00 13.51
CA GLU A 140 8.37 13.30 14.89
C GLU A 140 9.77 12.79 15.22
N GLY A 141 10.58 13.63 15.90
CA GLY A 141 11.91 13.31 16.42
C GLY A 141 13.03 13.36 15.39
N ASP A 142 14.23 12.98 15.83
CA ASP A 142 15.43 12.99 15.01
C ASP A 142 15.47 11.72 14.13
N GLY A 143 15.37 11.92 12.82
CA GLY A 143 15.54 10.84 11.85
C GLY A 143 14.30 10.52 11.02
N PHE A 144 14.45 9.54 10.15
CA PHE A 144 13.40 9.11 9.23
C PHE A 144 12.86 7.75 9.67
N SER A 145 11.64 7.72 10.14
CA SER A 145 11.00 6.48 10.55
C SER A 145 9.55 6.41 10.08
N ASP A 146 9.10 5.22 9.80
CA ASP A 146 7.70 4.90 9.59
C ASP A 146 7.33 3.60 10.34
N ILE A 147 6.04 3.35 10.42
CA ILE A 147 5.47 2.19 11.11
C ILE A 147 4.78 1.34 10.06
N ARG A 148 5.09 0.04 10.01
CA ARG A 148 4.28 -0.92 9.25
C ARG A 148 3.45 -1.74 10.22
N VAL A 149 2.13 -1.67 10.05
CA VAL A 149 1.18 -2.53 10.75
C VAL A 149 0.70 -3.60 9.77
N PHE A 150 0.71 -4.85 10.19
CA PHE A 150 0.19 -5.96 9.41
C PHE A 150 -1.23 -6.30 9.87
N VAL A 151 -2.17 -6.28 8.93
CA VAL A 151 -3.58 -6.56 9.18
C VAL A 151 -3.96 -7.86 8.50
N VAL A 152 -4.69 -8.72 9.20
CA VAL A 152 -5.29 -9.96 8.66
C VAL A 152 -6.73 -10.03 9.15
N ASN A 153 -7.69 -10.18 8.24
CA ASN A 153 -9.11 -10.35 8.55
C ASN A 153 -9.63 -9.32 9.57
N GLY A 154 -9.41 -8.03 9.29
CA GLY A 154 -9.86 -6.94 10.15
C GLY A 154 -9.19 -6.88 11.53
N LYS A 155 -8.04 -7.54 11.72
CA LYS A 155 -7.27 -7.50 12.96
C LYS A 155 -5.82 -7.10 12.67
N ALA A 156 -5.31 -6.12 13.38
CA ALA A 156 -3.90 -5.82 13.38
C ALA A 156 -3.16 -6.90 14.18
N VAL A 157 -2.27 -7.65 13.54
CA VAL A 157 -1.63 -8.85 14.14
C VAL A 157 -0.21 -8.59 14.59
N ALA A 158 0.50 -7.65 13.95
CA ALA A 158 1.87 -7.27 14.31
C ALA A 158 2.20 -5.86 13.81
N ALA A 159 3.19 -5.22 14.41
CA ALA A 159 3.73 -3.96 13.95
C ALA A 159 5.26 -3.94 14.07
N MET A 160 5.89 -3.14 13.19
CA MET A 160 7.31 -2.81 13.29
C MET A 160 7.53 -1.34 13.00
N ARG A 161 8.58 -0.78 13.59
CA ARG A 161 9.14 0.50 13.18
C ARG A 161 10.27 0.25 12.19
N ARG A 162 10.28 1.00 11.08
CA ARG A 162 11.40 1.01 10.14
C ARG A 162 12.15 2.32 10.32
N ARG A 163 13.47 2.23 10.59
CA ARG A 163 14.35 3.41 10.68
C ARG A 163 15.28 3.44 9.50
N GLY A 164 15.22 4.51 8.74
CA GLY A 164 16.09 4.76 7.59
C GLY A 164 17.12 5.84 7.83
N ILE A 165 18.09 5.88 6.95
CA ILE A 165 19.13 6.92 6.91
C ILE A 165 18.70 8.14 6.09
N SER A 166 17.56 8.08 5.42
CA SER A 166 17.01 9.17 4.61
C SER A 166 15.50 9.19 4.66
N TRP A 167 14.91 10.28 4.20
CA TRP A 167 13.46 10.47 4.13
C TRP A 167 12.73 9.44 3.25
N LEU A 168 13.44 8.86 2.28
CA LEU A 168 12.93 7.76 1.47
C LEU A 168 13.32 6.43 2.12
N ASN A 169 12.46 5.98 3.02
CA ASN A 169 12.71 4.87 3.91
C ASN A 169 11.97 3.60 3.46
N ASN A 170 12.69 2.50 3.31
CA ASN A 170 12.13 1.15 3.20
C ASN A 170 13.21 0.07 3.46
N VAL A 171 12.77 -1.17 3.75
CA VAL A 171 13.68 -2.30 4.04
C VAL A 171 14.60 -2.63 2.86
N ALA A 172 14.12 -2.50 1.62
CA ALA A 172 14.94 -2.76 0.43
C ALA A 172 16.09 -1.75 0.27
N ARG A 173 16.01 -0.60 0.93
CA ARG A 173 17.03 0.45 0.96
C ARG A 173 17.87 0.44 2.24
N GLY A 174 17.81 -0.63 3.02
CA GLY A 174 18.64 -0.81 4.20
C GLY A 174 18.06 -0.23 5.49
N ALA A 175 16.75 0.06 5.55
CA ALA A 175 16.13 0.43 6.81
C ALA A 175 16.24 -0.69 7.83
N SER A 176 16.60 -0.36 9.08
CA SER A 176 16.50 -1.28 10.20
C SER A 176 15.05 -1.48 10.62
N CYS A 177 14.73 -2.71 11.02
CA CYS A 177 13.42 -3.04 11.57
C CYS A 177 13.56 -3.21 13.09
N GLU A 178 12.63 -2.62 13.83
CA GLU A 178 12.53 -2.73 15.29
C GLU A 178 11.14 -3.22 15.65
N GLU A 179 11.03 -4.07 16.66
CA GLU A 179 9.73 -4.43 17.22
C GLU A 179 9.00 -3.18 17.71
N LEU A 180 7.70 -3.13 17.44
CA LEU A 180 6.85 -2.08 17.93
C LEU A 180 5.62 -2.69 18.61
N GLU A 181 5.41 -2.32 19.87
CA GLU A 181 4.17 -2.68 20.56
C GLU A 181 2.98 -2.05 19.85
N LEU A 182 1.99 -2.88 19.56
CA LEU A 182 0.81 -2.48 18.82
C LEU A 182 -0.22 -1.83 19.76
N HIS A 183 -0.20 -0.50 19.83
CA HIS A 183 -1.19 0.26 20.57
C HIS A 183 -2.53 0.34 19.83
N LEU A 184 -3.62 0.48 20.59
CA LEU A 184 -5.00 0.46 20.09
C LEU A 184 -5.22 1.47 18.96
N GLU A 185 -4.72 2.69 19.08
CA GLU A 185 -4.87 3.74 18.07
C GLU A 185 -4.27 3.34 16.70
N LEU A 186 -3.04 2.77 16.71
CA LEU A 186 -2.39 2.28 15.50
C LEU A 186 -3.11 1.09 14.89
N ALA A 187 -3.59 0.18 15.75
CA ALA A 187 -4.35 -0.99 15.33
C ALA A 187 -5.65 -0.59 14.63
N GLU A 188 -6.44 0.29 15.26
CA GLU A 188 -7.70 0.78 14.69
C GLU A 188 -7.48 1.54 13.37
N LEU A 189 -6.46 2.41 13.31
CA LEU A 189 -6.12 3.16 12.11
C LEU A 189 -5.78 2.24 10.95
N ALA A 190 -4.94 1.23 11.19
CA ALA A 190 -4.53 0.27 10.18
C ALA A 190 -5.68 -0.62 9.70
N VAL A 191 -6.54 -1.08 10.63
CA VAL A 191 -7.72 -1.88 10.30
C VAL A 191 -8.69 -1.08 9.43
N LYS A 192 -9.05 0.14 9.83
CA LYS A 192 -9.93 1.03 9.03
C LYS A 192 -9.36 1.29 7.63
N ALA A 193 -8.03 1.45 7.54
CA ALA A 193 -7.37 1.66 6.25
C ALA A 193 -7.46 0.41 5.34
N ALA A 194 -7.24 -0.79 5.88
CA ALA A 194 -7.39 -2.03 5.14
C ALA A 194 -8.85 -2.28 4.70
N GLU A 195 -9.81 -1.98 5.57
CA GLU A 195 -11.25 -2.08 5.29
C GLU A 195 -11.71 -1.12 4.18
N ALA A 196 -11.19 0.12 4.16
CA ALA A 196 -11.50 1.10 3.13
C ALA A 196 -11.15 0.61 1.72
N LEU A 197 -10.14 -0.26 1.60
CA LEU A 197 -9.73 -0.90 0.35
C LEU A 197 -10.26 -2.34 0.21
N ARG A 198 -11.08 -2.82 1.16
CA ARG A 198 -11.69 -4.17 1.18
C ARG A 198 -10.65 -5.30 1.15
N MET A 199 -9.56 -5.14 1.90
CA MET A 199 -8.48 -6.11 1.93
C MET A 199 -8.72 -7.22 2.96
N ASP A 200 -8.45 -8.46 2.57
CA ASP A 200 -8.39 -9.59 3.49
C ASP A 200 -7.15 -9.49 4.38
N TYR A 201 -6.02 -9.07 3.82
CA TYR A 201 -4.80 -8.77 4.56
C TYR A 201 -4.05 -7.62 3.91
N ALA A 202 -3.30 -6.87 4.72
CA ALA A 202 -2.58 -5.69 4.25
C ALA A 202 -1.34 -5.40 5.09
N GLY A 203 -0.35 -4.76 4.46
CA GLY A 203 0.69 -4.01 5.15
C GLY A 203 0.37 -2.52 5.07
N VAL A 204 0.04 -1.90 6.19
CA VAL A 204 -0.33 -0.49 6.27
C VAL A 204 0.86 0.32 6.76
N ASP A 205 1.32 1.26 5.95
CA ASP A 205 2.44 2.13 6.28
C ASP A 205 1.92 3.45 6.86
N ILE A 206 2.35 3.74 8.08
CA ILE A 206 1.89 4.86 8.90
C ILE A 206 3.11 5.70 9.29
N ILE A 207 2.97 7.01 9.20
CA ILE A 207 3.96 7.97 9.67
C ILE A 207 3.40 8.73 10.88
N LYS A 208 4.24 9.00 11.88
CA LYS A 208 3.91 9.90 12.97
C LYS A 208 4.48 11.28 12.62
N ALA A 209 3.60 12.25 12.43
CA ALA A 209 3.95 13.62 12.13
C ALA A 209 4.48 14.36 13.36
N GLU A 210 5.20 15.49 13.17
CA GLU A 210 5.71 16.34 14.26
C GLU A 210 4.63 16.80 15.23
N ASP A 211 3.40 16.98 14.76
CA ASP A 211 2.24 17.33 15.60
C ASP A 211 1.65 16.16 16.38
N GLY A 212 2.30 14.99 16.33
CA GLY A 212 1.92 13.76 17.02
C GLY A 212 0.87 12.92 16.29
N ARG A 213 0.27 13.39 15.20
CA ARG A 213 -0.77 12.66 14.47
C ARG A 213 -0.19 11.50 13.67
N HIS A 214 -0.88 10.38 13.68
CA HIS A 214 -0.58 9.26 12.79
C HIS A 214 -1.30 9.42 11.46
N MET A 215 -0.59 9.22 10.34
CA MET A 215 -1.13 9.34 8.99
C MET A 215 -0.77 8.11 8.16
N VAL A 216 -1.76 7.52 7.48
CA VAL A 216 -1.54 6.42 6.53
C VAL A 216 -0.95 6.99 5.24
N ILE A 217 0.22 6.50 4.84
CA ILE A 217 0.93 6.96 3.63
C ILE A 217 0.87 5.96 2.48
N GLU A 218 0.66 4.67 2.77
CA GLU A 218 0.57 3.59 1.78
C GLU A 218 -0.14 2.37 2.37
N ILE A 219 -0.83 1.62 1.51
CA ILE A 219 -1.41 0.32 1.83
C ILE A 219 -0.97 -0.68 0.77
N ASN A 220 -0.37 -1.78 1.24
CA ASN A 220 0.16 -2.83 0.37
C ASN A 220 -0.73 -4.06 0.44
N SER A 221 -1.32 -4.47 -0.69
CA SER A 221 -2.19 -5.65 -0.81
C SER A 221 -1.43 -6.99 -0.85
N VAL A 222 -0.16 -6.95 -1.23
CA VAL A 222 0.73 -8.12 -1.26
C VAL A 222 2.02 -7.78 -0.50
N PRO A 223 1.92 -7.49 0.80
CA PRO A 223 3.05 -7.03 1.58
C PRO A 223 4.10 -8.13 1.75
N ALA A 224 5.38 -7.76 1.61
CA ALA A 224 6.47 -8.58 2.12
C ALA A 224 6.54 -8.42 3.64
N TRP A 225 6.67 -9.54 4.36
CA TRP A 225 6.73 -9.54 5.83
C TRP A 225 8.04 -10.06 6.42
N LYS A 226 9.07 -10.34 5.60
CA LYS A 226 10.36 -10.85 6.08
C LYS A 226 10.98 -9.97 7.18
N GLY A 227 10.96 -8.64 7.00
CA GLY A 227 11.49 -7.71 8.00
C GLY A 227 10.67 -7.72 9.29
N LEU A 228 9.34 -7.76 9.17
CA LEU A 228 8.44 -7.83 10.32
C LEU A 228 8.58 -9.15 11.08
N GLN A 229 8.67 -10.28 10.37
CA GLN A 229 8.86 -11.60 10.97
C GLN A 229 10.15 -11.70 11.78
N GLY A 230 11.18 -10.96 11.38
CA GLY A 230 12.46 -10.94 12.09
C GLY A 230 12.42 -10.20 13.44
N VAL A 231 11.36 -9.43 13.70
CA VAL A 231 11.24 -8.59 14.91
C VAL A 231 9.94 -8.79 15.67
N CYS A 232 9.05 -9.66 15.23
CA CYS A 232 7.80 -9.98 15.94
C CYS A 232 7.73 -11.45 16.29
N HIS A 233 6.97 -11.77 17.34
CA HIS A 233 6.75 -13.15 17.81
C HIS A 233 5.61 -13.88 17.09
N VAL A 234 4.79 -13.15 16.33
CA VAL A 234 3.65 -13.71 15.59
C VAL A 234 4.14 -14.37 14.31
N ASP A 235 3.75 -15.61 14.07
CA ASP A 235 3.97 -16.26 12.78
C ASP A 235 2.98 -15.72 11.74
N ILE A 236 3.44 -14.78 10.94
CA ILE A 236 2.63 -14.09 9.91
C ILE A 236 2.15 -15.07 8.84
N ALA A 237 3.00 -16.04 8.46
CA ALA A 237 2.62 -17.03 7.44
C ALA A 237 1.52 -17.95 7.96
N ALA A 238 1.61 -18.41 9.20
CA ALA A 238 0.56 -19.21 9.84
C ALA A 238 -0.75 -18.41 9.98
N CYS A 239 -0.70 -17.14 10.38
CA CYS A 239 -1.89 -16.27 10.44
C CYS A 239 -2.60 -16.19 9.10
N LEU A 240 -1.88 -15.95 8.01
CA LEU A 240 -2.43 -15.85 6.66
C LEU A 240 -2.99 -17.19 6.17
N ALA A 241 -2.25 -18.29 6.37
CA ALA A 241 -2.67 -19.61 5.96
C ALA A 241 -3.95 -20.06 6.68
N ASN A 242 -4.01 -19.87 8.00
CA ASN A 242 -5.16 -20.21 8.80
C ASN A 242 -6.40 -19.38 8.40
N ASP A 243 -6.24 -18.06 8.22
CA ASP A 243 -7.34 -17.20 7.77
C ASP A 243 -7.88 -17.62 6.39
N LEU A 244 -6.99 -17.90 5.44
CA LEU A 244 -7.37 -18.39 4.11
C LEU A 244 -8.17 -19.72 4.20
N VAL A 245 -7.65 -20.70 4.94
CA VAL A 245 -8.28 -22.02 5.06
C VAL A 245 -9.61 -21.91 5.79
N ASP A 246 -9.67 -21.20 6.92
CA ASP A 246 -10.89 -21.12 7.73
C ASP A 246 -12.02 -20.36 7.03
N ARG A 247 -11.67 -19.30 6.29
CA ARG A 247 -12.69 -18.45 5.65
C ARG A 247 -13.11 -18.92 4.26
N HIS A 248 -12.22 -19.54 3.52
CA HIS A 248 -12.43 -19.78 2.10
C HIS A 248 -12.43 -21.25 1.71
N VAL A 249 -11.69 -22.13 2.39
CA VAL A 249 -11.66 -23.56 2.10
C VAL A 249 -12.71 -24.30 2.93
N ASN A 250 -12.67 -24.14 4.26
CA ASN A 250 -13.56 -24.88 5.17
C ASN A 250 -15.05 -24.45 5.07
N LYS A 251 -15.35 -23.24 4.55
CA LYS A 251 -16.74 -22.79 4.35
C LYS A 251 -17.42 -23.40 3.14
N VAL A 252 -16.65 -23.80 2.12
CA VAL A 252 -17.19 -24.44 0.90
C VAL A 252 -17.58 -25.90 1.18
N ALA A 253 -17.05 -26.49 2.25
CA ALA A 253 -17.32 -27.87 2.65
C ALA A 253 -18.62 -28.05 3.51
N ARG A 254 -19.40 -26.98 3.72
CA ARG A 254 -20.68 -26.97 4.45
C ARG A 254 -21.82 -26.53 3.53
#